data_4826dd9c3fae3acc47a81cee48e32361
#
_entry.id   4826dd9c3fae3acc47a81cee48e32361
#
_cell.length_a   1.000
_cell.length_b   1.000
_cell.length_c   1.000
_cell.angle_alpha   90.00
_cell.angle_beta   90.00
_cell.angle_gamma   90.00
#
_symmetry.space_group_name_H-M   'P 1'
#
loop_
_entity.id
_entity.type
_entity.pdbx_description
1 polymer ?
#
loop_
_entity_poly.entity_id
_entity_poly.type
_entity_poly.pdbx_seq_one_letter_code
_entity_poly.pdbx_strand_id
1 'polypeptide(L)'
;VKSKPSLHKYLKGFEESYRKVPKELVADAGYGSEENYNLLKNKKIKPYVKYNYFRKDQKSGQITTSQNNPKLAKIRERVFKLLNTKKGIKLRKQRCHDVEPVFAELKHNKNFKRFMLRGKTKVEVEIGILAIAHSLKKMAKSA
;
A
#
# COMPACT_ATOMS: atom_id res chain seq x y z
N VAL A 1 -20.14 -9.63 0.21
CA VAL A 1 -19.24 -8.92 1.14
C VAL A 1 -17.87 -8.85 0.49
N LYS A 2 -17.38 -7.64 0.10
CA LYS A 2 -16.01 -7.48 -0.42
C LYS A 2 -15.04 -7.78 0.72
N SER A 3 -14.28 -8.85 0.61
CA SER A 3 -13.22 -9.19 1.58
C SER A 3 -12.21 -8.06 1.64
N LYS A 4 -11.86 -7.60 2.85
CA LYS A 4 -10.82 -6.59 3.03
C LYS A 4 -9.49 -7.14 2.54
N PRO A 5 -8.68 -6.36 1.82
CA PRO A 5 -7.39 -6.84 1.33
C PRO A 5 -6.48 -7.17 2.51
N SER A 6 -5.94 -8.38 2.52
CA SER A 6 -5.03 -8.86 3.56
C SER A 6 -3.58 -8.62 3.14
N LEU A 7 -2.78 -8.05 4.05
CA LEU A 7 -1.34 -7.87 3.87
C LEU A 7 -0.54 -9.18 4.00
N HIS A 8 -1.14 -10.21 4.57
CA HIS A 8 -0.46 -11.48 4.85
C HIS A 8 0.20 -12.08 3.61
N LYS A 9 -0.55 -12.18 2.50
CA LYS A 9 -0.04 -12.73 1.24
C LYS A 9 1.12 -11.93 0.67
N TYR A 10 1.03 -10.60 0.72
CA TYR A 10 2.08 -9.71 0.20
C TYR A 10 3.35 -9.78 1.04
N LEU A 11 3.23 -9.79 2.37
CA LEU A 11 4.37 -9.91 3.26
C LEU A 11 5.05 -11.27 3.12
N LYS A 12 4.28 -12.35 3.00
CA LYS A 12 4.82 -13.69 2.75
C LYS A 12 5.62 -13.73 1.44
N GLY A 13 5.04 -13.25 0.34
CA GLY A 13 5.75 -13.19 -0.95
C GLY A 13 7.00 -12.31 -0.91
N PHE A 14 6.97 -11.20 -0.16
CA PHE A 14 8.15 -10.36 0.05
C PHE A 14 9.25 -11.09 0.83
N GLU A 15 8.89 -11.77 1.91
CA GLU A 15 9.83 -12.55 2.74
C GLU A 15 10.45 -13.69 1.94
N GLU A 16 9.67 -14.39 1.12
CA GLU A 16 10.16 -15.47 0.23
C GLU A 16 11.13 -14.94 -0.84
N SER A 17 10.82 -13.78 -1.45
CA SER A 17 11.63 -13.21 -2.53
C SER A 17 12.92 -12.55 -2.03
N TYR A 18 12.86 -11.83 -0.93
CA TYR A 18 13.99 -11.03 -0.43
C TYR A 18 14.67 -11.62 0.79
N ARG A 19 14.16 -12.69 1.38
CA ARG A 19 14.65 -13.32 2.62
C ARG A 19 14.83 -12.33 3.77
N LYS A 20 14.01 -11.30 3.80
CA LYS A 20 14.06 -10.19 4.79
C LYS A 20 12.65 -9.75 5.15
N VAL A 21 12.47 -9.30 6.39
CA VAL A 21 11.25 -8.64 6.85
C VAL A 21 11.41 -7.13 6.65
N PRO A 22 10.47 -6.43 6.02
CA PRO A 22 10.58 -4.99 5.86
C PRO A 22 10.47 -4.28 7.21
N LYS A 23 11.29 -3.25 7.44
CA LYS A 23 11.24 -2.45 8.68
C LYS A 23 10.02 -1.53 8.74
N GLU A 24 9.56 -1.09 7.59
CA GLU A 24 8.48 -0.11 7.43
C GLU A 24 7.59 -0.51 6.25
N LEU A 25 6.30 -0.28 6.38
CA LEU A 25 5.33 -0.56 5.31
C LEU A 25 4.44 0.66 5.10
N VAL A 26 4.36 1.09 3.84
CA VAL A 26 3.48 2.18 3.40
C VAL A 26 2.37 1.60 2.55
N ALA A 27 1.12 1.80 2.95
CA ALA A 27 -0.01 1.30 2.19
C ALA A 27 -1.21 2.26 2.25
N ASP A 28 -2.20 2.01 1.41
CA ASP A 28 -3.40 2.81 1.31
C ASP A 28 -4.42 2.46 2.39
N ALA A 29 -5.46 3.28 2.48
CA ALA A 29 -6.53 3.15 3.48
C ALA A 29 -7.29 1.82 3.40
N GLY A 30 -7.34 1.19 2.23
CA GLY A 30 -7.91 -0.14 2.07
C GLY A 30 -7.27 -1.21 2.95
N TYR A 31 -6.00 -1.03 3.33
CA TYR A 31 -5.26 -1.94 4.22
C TYR A 31 -5.32 -1.55 5.70
N GLY A 32 -6.04 -0.48 6.07
CA GLY A 32 -6.14 0.03 7.45
C GLY A 32 -7.13 -0.76 8.33
N SER A 33 -7.09 -2.08 8.31
CA SER A 33 -7.89 -2.95 9.18
C SER A 33 -7.14 -3.30 10.47
N GLU A 34 -7.89 -3.65 11.53
CA GLU A 34 -7.30 -4.07 12.81
C GLU A 34 -6.39 -5.29 12.63
N GLU A 35 -6.82 -6.27 11.84
CA GLU A 35 -6.05 -7.48 11.53
C GLU A 35 -4.69 -7.14 10.90
N ASN A 36 -4.70 -6.25 9.90
CA ASN A 36 -3.46 -5.84 9.23
C ASN A 36 -2.53 -5.07 10.18
N TYR A 37 -3.05 -4.19 11.04
CA TYR A 37 -2.22 -3.51 12.04
C TYR A 37 -1.63 -4.47 13.08
N ASN A 38 -2.41 -5.47 13.53
CA ASN A 38 -1.91 -6.49 14.45
C ASN A 38 -0.84 -7.37 13.79
N LEU A 39 -1.03 -7.75 12.52
CA LEU A 39 -0.03 -8.47 11.74
C LEU A 39 1.28 -7.68 11.66
N LEU A 40 1.22 -6.39 11.33
CA LEU A 40 2.39 -5.53 11.24
C LEU A 40 3.09 -5.35 12.59
N LYS A 41 2.32 -5.21 13.68
CA LYS A 41 2.83 -5.14 15.04
C LYS A 41 3.57 -6.43 15.42
N ASN A 42 2.99 -7.60 15.15
CA ASN A 42 3.60 -8.90 15.45
C ASN A 42 4.92 -9.11 14.69
N LYS A 43 4.99 -8.65 13.45
CA LYS A 43 6.21 -8.69 12.63
C LYS A 43 7.18 -7.53 12.92
N LYS A 44 6.90 -6.66 13.91
CA LYS A 44 7.70 -5.47 14.26
C LYS A 44 7.91 -4.49 13.09
N ILE A 45 6.94 -4.41 12.20
CA ILE A 45 6.94 -3.51 11.03
C ILE A 45 6.24 -2.20 11.40
N LYS A 46 6.88 -1.05 11.14
CA LYS A 46 6.24 0.26 11.35
C LYS A 46 5.15 0.53 10.30
N PRO A 47 3.88 0.72 10.71
CA PRO A 47 2.75 0.82 9.80
C PRO A 47 2.49 2.26 9.35
N TYR A 48 3.03 2.70 8.24
CA TYR A 48 2.61 3.94 7.59
C TYR A 48 1.38 3.70 6.69
N VAL A 49 0.36 3.08 7.26
CA VAL A 49 -0.87 2.67 6.58
C VAL A 49 -2.00 3.60 6.98
N LYS A 50 -2.60 4.28 6.01
CA LYS A 50 -3.76 5.13 6.28
C LYS A 50 -4.97 4.27 6.68
N TYR A 51 -5.95 4.88 7.34
CA TYR A 51 -7.27 4.32 7.59
C TYR A 51 -8.36 5.20 6.95
N ASN A 52 -9.55 4.67 6.76
CA ASN A 52 -10.60 5.31 5.95
C ASN A 52 -10.94 6.76 6.35
N TYR A 53 -10.92 7.08 7.64
CA TYR A 53 -11.24 8.41 8.17
C TYR A 53 -10.02 9.33 8.34
N PHE A 54 -8.82 8.90 7.97
CA PHE A 54 -7.59 9.64 8.19
C PHE A 54 -7.62 11.09 7.67
N ARG A 55 -8.18 11.32 6.48
CA ARG A 55 -8.28 12.67 5.90
C ARG A 55 -9.25 13.56 6.66
N LYS A 56 -10.35 12.99 7.16
CA LYS A 56 -11.33 13.70 7.99
C LYS A 56 -10.70 14.10 9.33
N ASP A 57 -10.05 13.16 9.98
CA ASP A 57 -9.37 13.36 11.25
C ASP A 57 -8.25 14.39 11.13
N GLN A 58 -7.52 14.38 10.00
CA GLN A 58 -6.46 15.35 9.75
C GLN A 58 -6.99 16.79 9.59
N LYS A 59 -8.18 16.95 9.01
CA LYS A 59 -8.83 18.28 8.87
C LYS A 59 -9.46 18.77 10.16
N SER A 60 -10.10 17.88 10.91
CA SER A 60 -10.78 18.22 12.17
C SER A 60 -9.84 18.35 13.37
N GLY A 61 -8.62 17.81 13.27
CA GLY A 61 -7.70 17.69 14.40
C GLY A 61 -8.15 16.66 15.46
N GLN A 62 -9.28 16.00 15.25
CA GLN A 62 -9.85 15.03 16.17
C GLN A 62 -9.91 13.65 15.52
N ILE A 63 -9.54 12.63 16.28
CA ILE A 63 -9.57 11.25 15.78
C ILE A 63 -11.00 10.72 15.89
N THR A 64 -11.55 10.28 14.78
CA THR A 64 -12.86 9.61 14.75
C THR A 64 -12.77 8.30 15.51
N THR A 65 -13.17 8.32 16.77
CA THR A 65 -13.22 7.14 17.62
C THR A 65 -14.39 6.25 17.20
N SER A 66 -14.09 5.02 16.87
CA SER A 66 -15.14 4.02 16.74
C SER A 66 -15.59 3.65 18.16
N GLN A 67 -16.75 4.11 18.57
CA GLN A 67 -17.34 3.79 19.88
C GLN A 67 -17.44 2.27 20.10
N ASN A 68 -17.52 1.51 19.02
CA ASN A 68 -17.70 0.05 19.06
C ASN A 68 -16.39 -0.76 19.14
N ASN A 69 -15.19 -0.12 18.96
CA ASN A 69 -13.92 -0.85 19.01
C ASN A 69 -12.80 0.00 19.61
N PRO A 70 -12.62 -0.02 20.94
CA PRO A 70 -11.61 0.76 21.65
C PRO A 70 -10.16 0.32 21.30
N LYS A 71 -9.95 -0.95 20.93
CA LYS A 71 -8.63 -1.44 20.51
C LYS A 71 -8.20 -0.80 19.19
N LEU A 72 -9.10 -0.77 18.23
CA LEU A 72 -8.84 -0.12 16.94
C LEU A 72 -8.67 1.40 17.08
N ALA A 73 -9.40 2.04 17.99
CA ALA A 73 -9.25 3.47 18.28
C ALA A 73 -7.82 3.80 18.76
N LYS A 74 -7.29 3.03 19.73
CA LYS A 74 -5.89 3.19 20.21
C LYS A 74 -4.85 2.96 19.10
N ILE A 75 -5.09 2.01 18.20
CA ILE A 75 -4.22 1.75 17.06
C ILE A 75 -4.25 2.95 16.11
N ARG A 76 -5.41 3.47 15.76
CA ARG A 76 -5.59 4.64 14.89
C ARG A 76 -4.90 5.87 15.46
N GLU A 77 -4.98 6.10 16.75
CA GLU A 77 -4.30 7.21 17.42
C GLU A 77 -2.78 7.15 17.22
N ARG A 78 -2.17 6.00 17.46
CA ARG A 78 -0.73 5.78 17.25
C ARG A 78 -0.36 5.99 15.78
N VAL A 79 -1.14 5.43 14.88
CA VAL A 79 -0.92 5.54 13.43
C VAL A 79 -1.13 6.97 12.96
N PHE A 80 -2.10 7.70 13.49
CA PHE A 80 -2.32 9.12 13.19
C PHE A 80 -1.11 9.97 13.57
N LYS A 81 -0.57 9.79 14.78
CA LYS A 81 0.66 10.46 15.22
C LYS A 81 1.83 10.12 14.29
N LEU A 82 2.01 8.83 13.95
CA LEU A 82 3.08 8.34 13.07
C LEU A 82 2.97 8.93 11.65
N LEU A 83 1.78 8.96 11.08
CA LEU A 83 1.53 9.48 9.73
C LEU A 83 1.73 11.01 9.63
N ASN A 84 1.61 11.75 10.72
CA ASN A 84 1.80 13.19 10.77
C ASN A 84 3.23 13.60 11.14
N THR A 85 4.14 12.66 11.40
CA THR A 85 5.57 12.96 11.52
C THR A 85 6.14 13.45 10.17
N LYS A 86 7.25 14.19 10.20
CA LYS A 86 7.99 14.60 8.99
C LYS A 86 8.25 13.41 8.06
N LYS A 87 8.69 12.28 8.61
CA LYS A 87 8.91 11.03 7.86
C LYS A 87 7.61 10.46 7.30
N GLY A 88 6.54 10.40 8.09
CA GLY A 88 5.24 9.91 7.65
C GLY A 88 4.65 10.72 6.50
N ILE A 89 4.79 12.05 6.54
CA ILE A 89 4.37 12.95 5.46
C ILE A 89 5.18 12.68 4.19
N LYS A 90 6.51 12.56 4.32
CA LYS A 90 7.40 12.25 3.19
C LYS A 90 7.03 10.93 2.54
N LEU A 91 6.89 9.85 3.32
CA LEU A 91 6.54 8.52 2.81
C LEU A 91 5.16 8.48 2.13
N ARG A 92 4.16 9.20 2.68
CA ARG A 92 2.84 9.31 2.06
C ARG A 92 2.87 10.02 0.70
N LYS A 93 3.66 11.08 0.57
CA LYS A 93 3.86 11.81 -0.70
C LYS A 93 4.62 10.92 -1.69
N GLN A 94 5.71 10.31 -1.25
CA GLN A 94 6.52 9.43 -2.09
C GLN A 94 5.69 8.27 -2.67
N ARG A 95 4.80 7.64 -1.88
CA ARG A 95 3.93 6.58 -2.39
C ARG A 95 3.11 7.03 -3.61
N CYS A 96 2.55 8.24 -3.58
CA CYS A 96 1.80 8.75 -4.72
C CYS A 96 2.70 8.90 -5.96
N HIS A 97 3.93 9.41 -5.78
CA HIS A 97 4.88 9.56 -6.89
C HIS A 97 5.43 8.21 -7.41
N ASP A 98 5.58 7.21 -6.55
CA ASP A 98 6.15 5.92 -6.96
C ASP A 98 5.13 4.99 -7.64
N VAL A 99 3.87 5.05 -7.22
CA VAL A 99 2.85 4.08 -7.64
C VAL A 99 1.91 4.63 -8.73
N GLU A 100 1.42 5.85 -8.55
CA GLU A 100 0.43 6.43 -9.47
C GLU A 100 0.95 6.62 -10.90
N PRO A 101 2.19 7.11 -11.14
CA PRO A 101 2.71 7.28 -12.49
C PRO A 101 2.86 5.98 -13.25
N VAL A 102 3.19 4.87 -12.57
CA VAL A 102 3.31 3.55 -13.20
C VAL A 102 1.98 3.11 -13.79
N PHE A 103 0.90 3.24 -13.01
CA PHE A 103 -0.45 2.91 -13.49
C PHE A 103 -0.94 3.88 -14.56
N ALA A 104 -0.64 5.15 -14.45
CA ALA A 104 -0.97 6.15 -15.45
C ALA A 104 -0.22 5.86 -16.76
N GLU A 105 1.06 5.53 -16.71
CA GLU A 105 1.83 5.18 -17.90
C GLU A 105 1.29 3.92 -18.58
N LEU A 106 0.95 2.88 -17.84
CA LEU A 106 0.37 1.66 -18.41
C LEU A 106 -0.98 1.94 -19.06
N LYS A 107 -1.87 2.70 -18.41
CA LYS A 107 -3.21 2.97 -18.92
C LYS A 107 -3.25 3.97 -20.07
N HIS A 108 -2.49 5.06 -19.98
CA HIS A 108 -2.57 6.16 -20.93
C HIS A 108 -1.49 6.06 -22.03
N ASN A 109 -0.22 5.87 -21.65
CA ASN A 109 0.87 5.92 -22.62
C ASN A 109 1.05 4.60 -23.40
N LYS A 110 0.75 3.45 -22.77
CA LYS A 110 0.79 2.13 -23.43
C LYS A 110 -0.58 1.63 -23.87
N ASN A 111 -1.62 2.46 -23.75
CA ASN A 111 -2.99 2.18 -24.16
C ASN A 111 -3.56 0.86 -23.58
N PHE A 112 -3.07 0.48 -22.38
CA PHE A 112 -3.47 -0.74 -21.72
C PHE A 112 -4.85 -0.57 -21.08
N LYS A 113 -5.90 -0.83 -21.87
CA LYS A 113 -7.30 -0.67 -21.44
C LYS A 113 -7.85 -1.91 -20.74
N ARG A 114 -7.41 -3.10 -21.14
CA ARG A 114 -7.87 -4.39 -20.59
C ARG A 114 -6.83 -5.47 -20.84
N PHE A 115 -6.89 -6.54 -20.05
CA PHE A 115 -6.09 -7.74 -20.30
C PHE A 115 -6.57 -8.43 -21.60
N MET A 116 -5.62 -8.82 -22.42
CA MET A 116 -5.88 -9.56 -23.66
C MET A 116 -6.04 -11.05 -23.37
N LEU A 117 -5.32 -11.55 -22.38
CA LEU A 117 -5.35 -12.94 -21.97
C LEU A 117 -6.41 -13.17 -20.88
N ARG A 118 -7.01 -14.36 -20.88
CA ARG A 118 -8.01 -14.77 -19.90
C ARG A 118 -7.45 -15.83 -18.95
N GLY A 119 -7.89 -15.78 -17.70
CA GLY A 119 -7.43 -16.69 -16.65
C GLY A 119 -6.25 -16.12 -15.85
N LYS A 120 -6.20 -16.51 -14.57
CA LYS A 120 -5.29 -15.90 -13.59
C LYS A 120 -3.83 -16.00 -14.00
N THR A 121 -3.36 -17.19 -14.38
CA THR A 121 -1.95 -17.43 -14.74
C THR A 121 -1.54 -16.62 -15.96
N LYS A 122 -2.39 -16.58 -16.99
CA LYS A 122 -2.09 -15.84 -18.22
C LYS A 122 -2.07 -14.32 -17.99
N VAL A 123 -2.98 -13.81 -17.15
CA VAL A 123 -3.00 -12.40 -16.73
C VAL A 123 -1.77 -12.05 -15.89
N GLU A 124 -1.29 -12.93 -15.03
CA GLU A 124 -0.06 -12.74 -14.27
C GLU A 124 1.17 -12.65 -15.20
N VAL A 125 1.24 -13.44 -16.27
CA VAL A 125 2.29 -13.34 -17.28
C VAL A 125 2.22 -11.98 -18.02
N GLU A 126 1.03 -11.56 -18.44
CA GLU A 126 0.83 -10.28 -19.12
C GLU A 126 1.26 -9.09 -18.25
N ILE A 127 0.90 -9.09 -16.97
CA ILE A 127 1.38 -8.08 -15.99
C ILE A 127 2.90 -8.14 -15.84
N GLY A 128 3.48 -9.34 -15.77
CA GLY A 128 4.93 -9.55 -15.66
C GLY A 128 5.69 -8.93 -16.83
N ILE A 129 5.24 -9.16 -18.06
CA ILE A 129 5.85 -8.56 -19.26
C ILE A 129 5.74 -7.03 -19.22
N LEU A 130 4.59 -6.48 -18.84
CA LEU A 130 4.41 -5.04 -18.71
C LEU A 130 5.32 -4.43 -17.64
N ALA A 131 5.51 -5.12 -16.52
CA ALA A 131 6.40 -4.69 -15.44
C ALA A 131 7.87 -4.69 -15.89
N ILE A 132 8.31 -5.71 -16.63
CA ILE A 132 9.65 -5.78 -17.22
C ILE A 132 9.86 -4.62 -18.20
N ALA A 133 8.93 -4.40 -19.13
CA ALA A 133 9.01 -3.32 -20.11
C ALA A 133 9.06 -1.93 -19.44
N HIS A 134 8.30 -1.72 -18.36
CA HIS A 134 8.36 -0.50 -17.56
C HIS A 134 9.73 -0.32 -16.89
N SER A 135 10.26 -1.38 -16.29
CA SER A 135 11.56 -1.37 -15.60
C SER A 135 12.72 -1.08 -16.57
N LEU A 136 12.74 -1.71 -17.73
CA LEU A 136 13.74 -1.46 -18.77
C LEU A 136 13.70 -0.01 -19.26
N LYS A 137 12.49 0.54 -19.48
CA LYS A 137 12.34 1.95 -19.87
C LYS A 137 12.84 2.91 -18.78
N LYS A 138 12.62 2.58 -17.51
CA LYS A 138 13.13 3.37 -16.38
C LYS A 138 14.65 3.32 -16.32
N MET A 139 15.25 2.15 -16.50
CA MET A 139 16.71 1.99 -16.55
C MET A 139 17.33 2.80 -17.70
N ALA A 140 16.77 2.71 -18.89
CA ALA A 140 17.25 3.47 -20.06
C ALA A 140 17.18 5.00 -19.90
N LYS A 141 16.27 5.50 -19.05
CA LYS A 141 16.20 6.96 -18.75
C LYS A 141 17.15 7.39 -17.64
N SER A 142 17.72 6.45 -16.90
CA SER A 142 18.61 6.73 -15.76
C SER A 142 20.10 6.55 -16.16
N ALA A 143 20.35 6.02 -17.35
CA ALA A 143 21.66 5.93 -17.99
C ALA A 143 21.93 7.18 -18.81
#